data_8ab1f73b0953126cffa83a8d8dac71d7
#
_entry.id   8ab1f73b0953126cffa83a8d8dac71d7
#
_cell.length_a   1.000
_cell.length_b   1.000
_cell.length_c   1.000
_cell.angle_alpha   90.00
_cell.angle_beta   90.00
_cell.angle_gamma   90.00
#
_symmetry.space_group_name_H-M   'P 1'
#
loop_
_entity.id
_entity.type
_entity.pdbx_description
1 polymer ?
#
loop_
_entity_poly.entity_id
_entity_poly.type
_entity_poly.pdbx_seq_one_letter_code
_entity_poly.pdbx_strand_id
1 'polypeptide(L)'
;MTAQTMQIGNRPCRIYGEAHAEYLLLQMTGEHELQSIDHEVAAIAQSSRNFLFAAVPVENWNDALSPWEAPAVWGKQGFGGNAADTLRFLTEQVIPTLKQQFDLSENVKIILGGYSLAGLFALWASTQINLFYGVAAASPSVWFPGW
;
A
#
# COMPACT_ATOMS: atom_id res chain seq x y z
N MET A 1 17.04 8.52 3.24
CA MET A 1 15.92 9.39 2.86
C MET A 1 15.13 9.81 4.08
N THR A 2 14.69 11.04 4.11
CA THR A 2 13.92 11.59 5.21
C THR A 2 12.42 11.45 4.92
N ALA A 3 11.68 10.99 5.92
CA ALA A 3 10.23 10.88 5.81
C ALA A 3 9.55 12.22 6.09
N GLN A 4 8.44 12.46 5.41
CA GLN A 4 7.50 13.50 5.79
C GLN A 4 6.12 12.86 5.99
N THR A 5 5.30 13.44 6.85
CA THR A 5 3.94 12.97 7.08
C THR A 5 2.97 13.88 6.34
N MET A 6 2.09 13.28 5.57
CA MET A 6 1.07 14.00 4.80
C MET A 6 -0.30 13.40 5.13
N GLN A 7 -1.25 14.27 5.51
CA GLN A 7 -2.63 13.82 5.71
C GLN A 7 -3.32 13.65 4.36
N ILE A 8 -3.79 12.45 4.08
CA ILE A 8 -4.60 12.14 2.90
C ILE A 8 -5.91 11.53 3.38
N GLY A 9 -7.01 12.25 3.18
CA GLY A 9 -8.24 11.93 3.88
C GLY A 9 -8.00 12.06 5.38
N ASN A 10 -8.34 11.05 6.15
CA ASN A 10 -8.11 11.02 7.59
C ASN A 10 -6.87 10.23 8.00
N ARG A 11 -5.97 9.95 7.06
CA ARG A 11 -4.83 9.05 7.29
C ARG A 11 -3.50 9.79 7.20
N PRO A 12 -2.64 9.67 8.23
CA PRO A 12 -1.29 10.24 8.20
C PRO A 12 -0.35 9.35 7.41
N CYS A 13 -0.25 9.58 6.12
CA CYS A 13 0.63 8.81 5.24
C CYS A 13 2.08 9.26 5.41
N ARG A 14 3.00 8.31 5.44
CA ARG A 14 4.44 8.59 5.53
C ARG A 14 5.04 8.53 4.14
N ILE A 15 5.64 9.63 3.71
CA ILE A 15 6.13 9.79 2.34
C ILE A 15 7.65 9.95 2.36
N TYR A 16 8.31 9.24 1.44
CA TYR A 16 9.76 9.30 1.22
C TYR A 16 10.02 9.58 -0.26
N GLY A 17 10.99 10.42 -0.54
CA GLY A 17 11.39 10.72 -1.91
C GLY A 17 11.04 12.14 -2.30
N GLU A 18 11.21 12.43 -3.59
CA GLU A 18 11.11 13.78 -4.12
C GLU A 18 10.17 13.85 -5.32
N ALA A 19 9.90 15.09 -5.76
CA ALA A 19 9.09 15.36 -6.93
C ALA A 19 9.67 14.74 -8.20
N HIS A 20 8.84 14.53 -9.17
CA HIS A 20 9.17 14.03 -10.52
C HIS A 20 9.67 12.59 -10.57
N ALA A 21 9.48 11.79 -9.52
CA ALA A 21 9.88 10.38 -9.52
C ALA A 21 9.17 9.61 -10.63
N GLU A 22 9.88 8.67 -11.24
CA GLU A 22 9.33 7.80 -12.29
C GLU A 22 8.48 6.66 -11.73
N TYR A 23 8.76 6.26 -10.48
CA TYR A 23 8.05 5.17 -9.80
C TYR A 23 7.34 5.69 -8.57
N LEU A 24 6.11 5.24 -8.39
CA LEU A 24 5.34 5.45 -7.17
C LEU A 24 5.14 4.10 -6.48
N LEU A 25 5.74 3.95 -5.32
CA LEU A 25 5.63 2.73 -4.50
C LEU A 25 4.60 3.00 -3.41
N LEU A 26 3.51 2.25 -3.44
CA LEU A 26 2.44 2.33 -2.44
C LEU A 26 2.46 1.07 -1.57
N GLN A 27 2.35 1.25 -0.27
CA GLN A 27 2.29 0.13 0.66
C GLN A 27 1.27 0.40 1.75
N MET A 28 0.29 -0.51 1.87
CA MET A 28 -0.62 -0.48 3.02
C MET A 28 0.13 -1.00 4.24
N THR A 29 0.04 -0.27 5.35
CA THR A 29 0.80 -0.59 6.56
C THR A 29 -0.08 -0.64 7.79
N GLY A 30 0.25 -1.53 8.73
CA GLY A 30 -0.28 -1.51 10.08
C GLY A 30 0.68 -0.77 11.00
N GLU A 31 0.23 -0.48 12.22
CA GLU A 31 1.07 0.21 13.21
C GLU A 31 2.34 -0.57 13.52
N HIS A 32 2.26 -1.90 13.48
CA HIS A 32 3.38 -2.79 13.80
C HIS A 32 4.50 -2.74 12.76
N GLU A 33 4.24 -2.19 11.57
CA GLU A 33 5.22 -2.13 10.48
C GLU A 33 5.96 -0.79 10.40
N LEU A 34 5.45 0.24 11.07
CA LEU A 34 5.99 1.60 10.93
C LEU A 34 7.46 1.72 11.32
N GLN A 35 7.91 0.89 12.28
CA GLN A 35 9.30 0.93 12.71
C GLN A 35 10.27 0.36 11.68
N SER A 36 9.80 -0.53 10.81
CA SER A 36 10.64 -1.17 9.79
C SER A 36 10.65 -0.41 8.45
N ILE A 37 9.73 0.52 8.25
CA ILE A 37 9.60 1.23 6.97
C ILE A 37 10.87 2.02 6.61
N ASP A 38 11.50 2.67 7.56
CA ASP A 38 12.74 3.42 7.30
C ASP A 38 13.86 2.51 6.75
N HIS A 39 13.97 1.31 7.28
CA HIS A 39 14.94 0.32 6.81
C HIS A 39 14.59 -0.21 5.42
N GLU A 40 13.32 -0.44 5.18
CA GLU A 40 12.83 -0.90 3.88
C GLU A 40 13.12 0.13 2.79
N VAL A 41 12.77 1.38 3.04
CA VAL A 41 13.03 2.48 2.10
C VAL A 41 14.52 2.67 1.86
N ALA A 42 15.34 2.58 2.91
CA ALA A 42 16.80 2.67 2.80
C ALA A 42 17.35 1.55 1.90
N ALA A 43 16.82 0.33 2.03
CA ALA A 43 17.22 -0.79 1.18
C ALA A 43 16.85 -0.57 -0.28
N ILE A 44 15.65 -0.08 -0.55
CA ILE A 44 15.22 0.26 -1.91
C ILE A 44 16.13 1.35 -2.50
N ALA A 45 16.46 2.36 -1.72
CA ALA A 45 17.28 3.49 -2.14
C ALA A 45 18.72 3.10 -2.51
N GLN A 46 19.19 1.93 -2.09
CA GLN A 46 20.49 1.39 -2.53
C GLN A 46 20.46 0.98 -3.99
N SER A 47 19.33 0.56 -4.50
CA SER A 47 19.16 0.13 -5.90
C SER A 47 18.78 1.30 -6.81
N SER A 48 17.93 2.20 -6.35
CA SER A 48 17.48 3.36 -7.12
C SER A 48 16.91 4.41 -6.18
N ARG A 49 17.05 5.68 -6.55
CA ARG A 49 16.41 6.79 -5.84
C ARG A 49 15.29 7.45 -6.64
N ASN A 50 15.00 6.93 -7.82
CA ASN A 50 13.98 7.48 -8.71
C ASN A 50 12.59 6.96 -8.36
N PHE A 51 12.21 7.10 -7.08
CA PHE A 51 10.91 6.66 -6.59
C PHE A 51 10.36 7.61 -5.54
N LEU A 52 9.05 7.63 -5.43
CA LEU A 52 8.31 8.17 -4.30
C LEU A 52 7.68 6.97 -3.58
N PHE A 53 7.89 6.86 -2.28
CA PHE A 53 7.33 5.78 -1.46
C PHE A 53 6.28 6.36 -0.53
N ALA A 54 5.09 5.77 -0.51
CA ALA A 54 4.02 6.17 0.39
C ALA A 54 3.55 4.97 1.22
N ALA A 55 3.76 5.06 2.52
CA ALA A 55 3.20 4.13 3.49
C ALA A 55 1.81 4.66 3.92
N VAL A 56 0.77 3.89 3.60
CA VAL A 56 -0.63 4.27 3.85
C VAL A 56 -1.17 3.42 4.99
N PRO A 57 -1.46 4.02 6.16
CA PRO A 57 -1.89 3.24 7.32
C PRO A 57 -3.33 2.75 7.17
N VAL A 58 -3.62 1.58 7.73
CA VAL A 58 -4.97 1.04 7.89
C VAL A 58 -5.28 0.85 9.37
N GLU A 59 -6.51 1.17 9.77
CA GLU A 59 -6.94 1.02 11.16
C GLU A 59 -7.36 -0.40 11.49
N ASN A 60 -8.23 -0.99 10.66
CA ASN A 60 -8.76 -2.33 10.85
C ASN A 60 -8.11 -3.26 9.83
N TRP A 61 -6.95 -3.80 10.17
CA TRP A 61 -6.11 -4.58 9.28
C TRP A 61 -6.87 -5.71 8.56
N ASN A 62 -7.56 -6.55 9.34
CA ASN A 62 -8.27 -7.69 8.76
C ASN A 62 -9.44 -7.28 7.87
N ASP A 63 -10.17 -6.24 8.25
CA ASP A 63 -11.33 -5.78 7.49
C ASP A 63 -10.90 -5.01 6.23
N ALA A 64 -9.97 -4.09 6.38
CA ALA A 64 -9.56 -3.19 5.30
C ALA A 64 -8.86 -3.88 4.15
N LEU A 65 -8.17 -5.00 4.42
CA LEU A 65 -7.29 -5.64 3.43
C LEU A 65 -7.84 -6.97 2.91
N SER A 66 -8.95 -7.48 3.45
CA SER A 66 -9.52 -8.73 2.98
C SER A 66 -10.44 -8.53 1.79
N PRO A 67 -10.31 -9.37 0.74
CA PRO A 67 -11.12 -9.25 -0.48
C PRO A 67 -12.62 -9.51 -0.27
N TRP A 68 -12.97 -10.38 0.68
CA TRP A 68 -14.34 -10.75 1.04
C TRP A 68 -14.41 -11.15 2.51
N GLU A 69 -15.62 -11.23 3.03
CA GLU A 69 -15.83 -11.71 4.41
C GLU A 69 -15.34 -13.14 4.57
N ALA A 70 -14.70 -13.40 5.71
CA ALA A 70 -14.25 -14.74 6.05
C ALA A 70 -14.17 -14.88 7.58
N PRO A 71 -14.36 -16.12 8.11
CA PRO A 71 -14.20 -16.36 9.54
C PRO A 71 -12.73 -16.28 9.94
N ALA A 72 -12.49 -16.14 11.25
CA ALA A 72 -11.16 -16.16 11.81
C ALA A 72 -10.44 -17.47 11.47
N VAL A 73 -9.19 -17.38 11.02
CA VAL A 73 -8.33 -18.55 10.78
C VAL A 73 -7.50 -18.81 12.02
N TRP A 74 -7.00 -17.75 12.62
CA TRP A 74 -6.29 -17.80 13.90
C TRP A 74 -6.92 -16.80 14.86
N GLY A 75 -7.01 -17.18 16.13
CA GLY A 75 -7.60 -16.32 17.13
C GLY A 75 -9.11 -16.14 16.95
N LYS A 76 -9.60 -14.98 17.33
CA LYS A 76 -11.04 -14.70 17.36
C LYS A 76 -11.50 -13.67 16.33
N GLN A 77 -10.57 -12.96 15.70
CA GLN A 77 -10.91 -11.90 14.75
C GLN A 77 -11.07 -12.47 13.34
N GLY A 78 -12.24 -12.26 12.76
CA GLY A 78 -12.51 -12.59 11.37
C GLY A 78 -12.08 -11.47 10.42
N PHE A 79 -12.57 -11.53 9.20
CA PHE A 79 -12.23 -10.63 8.10
C PHE A 79 -13.51 -9.98 7.56
N GLY A 80 -13.52 -8.66 7.47
CA GLY A 80 -14.72 -7.90 7.08
C GLY A 80 -14.92 -7.75 5.58
N GLY A 81 -13.87 -8.00 4.76
CA GLY A 81 -14.01 -7.97 3.31
C GLY A 81 -14.10 -6.57 2.70
N ASN A 82 -13.43 -5.57 3.28
CA ASN A 82 -13.54 -4.18 2.84
C ASN A 82 -12.42 -3.74 1.89
N ALA A 83 -11.72 -4.67 1.25
CA ALA A 83 -10.61 -4.34 0.35
C ALA A 83 -11.04 -3.44 -0.81
N ALA A 84 -12.27 -3.57 -1.31
CA ALA A 84 -12.76 -2.72 -2.38
C ALA A 84 -12.80 -1.24 -1.97
N ASP A 85 -13.19 -0.94 -0.74
CA ASP A 85 -13.20 0.43 -0.20
C ASP A 85 -11.77 0.96 -0.05
N THR A 86 -10.85 0.11 0.40
CA THR A 86 -9.44 0.46 0.51
C THR A 86 -8.83 0.76 -0.86
N LEU A 87 -9.14 -0.05 -1.87
CA LEU A 87 -8.69 0.19 -3.24
C LEU A 87 -9.25 1.50 -3.77
N ARG A 88 -10.52 1.79 -3.52
CA ARG A 88 -11.15 3.04 -3.92
C ARG A 88 -10.47 4.25 -3.25
N PHE A 89 -10.12 4.14 -1.99
CA PHE A 89 -9.37 5.20 -1.29
C PHE A 89 -8.01 5.46 -1.98
N LEU A 90 -7.30 4.41 -2.36
CA LEU A 90 -6.03 4.55 -3.09
C LEU A 90 -6.22 5.24 -4.44
N THR A 91 -7.21 4.82 -5.21
CA THR A 91 -7.41 5.32 -6.58
C THR A 91 -8.04 6.71 -6.63
N GLU A 92 -8.92 7.03 -5.69
CA GLU A 92 -9.65 8.30 -5.69
C GLU A 92 -8.99 9.40 -4.86
N GLN A 93 -8.20 9.05 -3.85
CA GLN A 93 -7.59 10.04 -2.95
C GLN A 93 -6.07 9.99 -2.92
N VAL A 94 -5.48 8.84 -2.65
CA VAL A 94 -4.02 8.75 -2.43
C VAL A 94 -3.25 9.04 -3.71
N ILE A 95 -3.51 8.31 -4.76
CA ILE A 95 -2.78 8.45 -6.02
C ILE A 95 -2.93 9.85 -6.62
N PRO A 96 -4.16 10.42 -6.74
CA PRO A 96 -4.31 11.77 -7.26
C PRO A 96 -3.60 12.82 -6.42
N THR A 97 -3.66 12.72 -5.10
CA THR A 97 -2.99 13.65 -4.18
C THR A 97 -1.48 13.61 -4.36
N LEU A 98 -0.89 12.41 -4.42
CA LEU A 98 0.55 12.26 -4.59
C LEU A 98 1.02 12.73 -5.96
N LYS A 99 0.26 12.45 -7.02
CA LYS A 99 0.58 12.95 -8.36
C LYS A 99 0.63 14.47 -8.40
N GLN A 100 -0.32 15.13 -7.76
CA GLN A 100 -0.39 16.58 -7.72
C GLN A 100 0.73 17.18 -6.85
N GLN A 101 0.89 16.69 -5.63
CA GLN A 101 1.83 17.25 -4.66
C GLN A 101 3.30 17.07 -5.07
N PHE A 102 3.61 15.99 -5.76
CA PHE A 102 4.98 15.66 -6.16
C PHE A 102 5.20 15.78 -7.66
N ASP A 103 4.25 16.37 -8.37
CA ASP A 103 4.34 16.61 -9.82
C ASP A 103 4.77 15.34 -10.58
N LEU A 104 4.08 14.24 -10.30
CA LEU A 104 4.34 12.97 -10.98
C LEU A 104 3.67 12.95 -12.34
N SER A 105 4.33 12.29 -13.31
CA SER A 105 3.76 12.10 -14.63
C SER A 105 2.45 11.31 -14.58
N GLU A 106 1.54 11.56 -15.51
CA GLU A 106 0.37 10.69 -15.70
C GLU A 106 0.77 9.25 -16.00
N ASN A 107 1.97 9.05 -16.54
CA ASN A 107 2.51 7.74 -16.87
C ASN A 107 3.43 7.18 -15.79
N VAL A 108 3.39 7.75 -14.59
CA VAL A 108 4.19 7.23 -13.47
C VAL A 108 3.89 5.74 -13.26
N LYS A 109 4.93 4.97 -13.03
CA LYS A 109 4.81 3.52 -12.83
C LYS A 109 4.47 3.26 -11.37
N ILE A 110 3.26 2.73 -11.12
CA ILE A 110 2.75 2.50 -9.77
C ILE A 110 2.95 1.04 -9.39
N ILE A 111 3.69 0.82 -8.31
CA ILE A 111 3.91 -0.51 -7.75
C ILE A 111 3.22 -0.57 -6.40
N LEU A 112 2.34 -1.55 -6.24
CA LEU A 112 1.64 -1.79 -4.98
C LEU A 112 2.35 -2.91 -4.23
N GLY A 113 2.81 -2.60 -3.04
CA GLY A 113 3.50 -3.56 -2.20
C GLY A 113 2.76 -3.82 -0.91
N GLY A 114 3.21 -4.82 -0.18
CA GLY A 114 2.67 -5.13 1.13
C GLY A 114 3.19 -6.45 1.67
N TYR A 115 3.12 -6.57 3.00
CA TYR A 115 3.52 -7.75 3.72
C TYR A 115 2.29 -8.46 4.29
N SER A 116 2.27 -9.78 4.27
CA SER A 116 1.21 -10.60 4.85
C SER A 116 -0.15 -10.31 4.19
N LEU A 117 -1.15 -9.85 4.93
CA LEU A 117 -2.47 -9.55 4.37
C LEU A 117 -2.43 -8.35 3.40
N ALA A 118 -1.54 -7.39 3.64
CA ALA A 118 -1.31 -6.31 2.68
C ALA A 118 -0.70 -6.81 1.37
N GLY A 119 0.09 -7.89 1.42
CA GLY A 119 0.57 -8.58 0.22
C GLY A 119 -0.57 -9.25 -0.54
N LEU A 120 -1.49 -9.90 0.16
CA LEU A 120 -2.68 -10.46 -0.46
C LEU A 120 -3.55 -9.37 -1.09
N PHE A 121 -3.75 -8.27 -0.38
CA PHE A 121 -4.48 -7.12 -0.90
C PHE A 121 -3.87 -6.62 -2.21
N ALA A 122 -2.54 -6.51 -2.27
CA ALA A 122 -1.85 -6.05 -3.47
C ALA A 122 -2.09 -6.99 -4.66
N LEU A 123 -2.01 -8.30 -4.44
CA LEU A 123 -2.30 -9.29 -5.47
C LEU A 123 -3.75 -9.19 -5.94
N TRP A 124 -4.68 -9.11 -5.00
CA TRP A 124 -6.11 -8.98 -5.32
C TRP A 124 -6.39 -7.70 -6.09
N ALA A 125 -5.86 -6.55 -5.65
CA ALA A 125 -6.07 -5.27 -6.29
C ALA A 125 -5.60 -5.28 -7.76
N SER A 126 -4.49 -5.95 -8.03
CA SER A 126 -3.96 -6.06 -9.40
C SER A 126 -4.88 -6.84 -10.34
N THR A 127 -5.76 -7.69 -9.80
CA THR A 127 -6.77 -8.40 -10.60
C THR A 127 -8.02 -7.57 -10.83
N GLN A 128 -8.24 -6.51 -10.05
CA GLN A 128 -9.46 -5.70 -10.12
C GLN A 128 -9.38 -4.55 -11.11
N ILE A 129 -8.19 -3.95 -11.23
CA ILE A 129 -7.98 -2.80 -12.12
C ILE A 129 -6.62 -2.91 -12.82
N ASN A 130 -6.53 -2.34 -14.00
CA ASN A 130 -5.29 -2.33 -14.78
C ASN A 130 -4.55 -1.00 -14.57
N LEU A 131 -4.15 -0.73 -13.33
CA LEU A 131 -3.47 0.49 -12.95
C LEU A 131 -2.02 0.26 -12.55
N PHE A 132 -1.74 -0.90 -11.94
CA PHE A 132 -0.44 -1.15 -11.33
C PHE A 132 0.56 -1.70 -12.34
N TYR A 133 1.73 -1.07 -12.38
CA TYR A 133 2.85 -1.54 -13.17
C TYR A 133 3.40 -2.86 -12.64
N GLY A 134 3.35 -3.05 -11.32
CA GLY A 134 3.79 -4.27 -10.68
C GLY A 134 3.28 -4.39 -9.26
N VAL A 135 3.48 -5.56 -8.67
CA VAL A 135 3.13 -5.89 -7.29
C VAL A 135 4.35 -6.45 -6.58
N ALA A 136 4.61 -5.95 -5.37
CA ALA A 136 5.66 -6.46 -4.50
C ALA A 136 5.02 -7.08 -3.25
N ALA A 137 4.55 -8.32 -3.38
CA ALA A 137 3.87 -9.03 -2.31
C ALA A 137 4.88 -9.86 -1.50
N ALA A 138 5.14 -9.44 -0.25
CA ALA A 138 6.04 -10.14 0.66
C ALA A 138 5.25 -11.07 1.57
N SER A 139 5.54 -12.37 1.52
CA SER A 139 4.85 -13.40 2.30
C SER A 139 3.33 -13.21 2.31
N PRO A 140 2.69 -13.14 1.14
CA PRO A 140 1.28 -12.83 1.07
C PRO A 140 0.42 -13.93 1.73
N SER A 141 -0.69 -13.50 2.33
CA SER A 141 -1.59 -14.38 3.11
C SER A 141 -2.45 -15.26 2.20
N VAL A 142 -1.81 -16.05 1.35
CA VAL A 142 -2.50 -16.92 0.37
C VAL A 142 -3.28 -18.06 0.99
N TRP A 143 -3.14 -18.26 2.31
CA TRP A 143 -3.97 -19.16 3.10
C TRP A 143 -5.38 -18.63 3.35
N PHE A 144 -5.67 -17.39 2.94
CA PHE A 144 -6.94 -16.72 3.17
C PHE A 144 -8.10 -17.54 2.59
N PRO A 145 -9.20 -17.76 3.37
CA PRO A 145 -10.30 -18.62 2.94
C PRO A 145 -10.90 -18.20 1.60
N GLY A 146 -10.94 -19.11 0.65
CA GLY A 146 -11.50 -18.89 -0.67
C GLY A 146 -10.55 -18.28 -1.70
N TRP A 147 -9.34 -18.00 -1.32
CA TRP A 147 -8.33 -17.43 -2.22
C TRP A 147 -7.93 -18.36 -3.37
#